data_273fabdd92764c1d6fdd752243ee8b90
#
_entry.id   273fabdd92764c1d6fdd752243ee8b90
#
_cell.length_a   1.000
_cell.length_b   1.000
_cell.length_c   1.000
_cell.angle_alpha   90.00
_cell.angle_beta   90.00
_cell.angle_gamma   90.00
#
_symmetry.space_group_name_H-M   'P 1'
#
loop_
_entity.id
_entity.type
_entity.pdbx_description
1 polymer ?
#
loop_
_entity_poly.entity_id
_entity_poly.type
_entity_poly.pdbx_seq_one_letter_code
_entity_poly.pdbx_strand_id
1 'polypeptide(L)'
;MSKLTIAGIRRENQFSPNHIGNDAAIFSLTVQHLRDLGCEVNEYIESDLIIHQFEETAIFNMVRNWTSIHKLQQMEDQGYTVINSGYGIENCTREKMTRLLMSNNISHPASLILPTDEDPTAALEKAGFYNCWIKRGDFHAIHREDVTYVRNPEEAKTILKEYAIRGIKTAVVNE
;
A
#
# COMPACT_ATOMS: atom_id res chain seq x y z
N MET A 1 10.28 -11.56 -34.76
CA MET A 1 9.55 -11.69 -33.48
C MET A 1 8.78 -10.42 -33.26
N SER A 2 7.50 -10.47 -32.88
CA SER A 2 6.74 -9.29 -32.52
C SER A 2 7.39 -8.66 -31.27
N LYS A 3 7.54 -7.35 -31.29
CA LYS A 3 8.08 -6.59 -30.16
C LYS A 3 7.08 -6.70 -28.99
N LEU A 4 7.56 -6.96 -27.77
CA LEU A 4 6.70 -6.99 -26.60
C LEU A 4 6.28 -5.55 -26.27
N THR A 5 4.97 -5.29 -26.24
CA THR A 5 4.40 -4.00 -25.85
C THR A 5 3.94 -4.06 -24.39
N ILE A 6 4.34 -3.11 -23.58
CA ILE A 6 4.11 -3.06 -22.14
C ILE A 6 3.45 -1.72 -21.78
N ALA A 7 2.40 -1.76 -20.98
CA ALA A 7 1.84 -0.57 -20.35
C ALA A 7 2.60 -0.26 -19.05
N GLY A 8 3.15 0.94 -18.95
CA GLY A 8 3.76 1.46 -17.73
C GLY A 8 2.79 2.44 -17.05
N ILE A 9 2.37 2.16 -15.81
CA ILE A 9 1.41 2.99 -15.09
C ILE A 9 2.08 3.63 -13.90
N ARG A 10 2.28 4.96 -13.95
CA ARG A 10 2.90 5.68 -12.84
C ARG A 10 1.87 6.12 -11.81
N ARG A 11 2.34 6.22 -10.58
CA ARG A 11 1.58 6.72 -9.43
C ARG A 11 1.22 8.19 -9.60
N GLU A 12 0.02 8.56 -9.18
CA GLU A 12 -0.34 9.96 -9.03
C GLU A 12 0.32 10.61 -7.82
N ASN A 13 0.71 11.87 -7.94
CA ASN A 13 1.49 12.62 -6.95
C ASN A 13 0.81 12.69 -5.57
N GLN A 14 -0.51 12.72 -5.52
CA GLN A 14 -1.28 12.76 -4.28
C GLN A 14 -1.08 11.55 -3.37
N PHE A 15 -0.68 10.39 -3.94
CA PHE A 15 -0.45 9.17 -3.17
C PHE A 15 0.99 9.04 -2.64
N SER A 16 1.89 9.95 -3.00
CA SER A 16 3.28 9.96 -2.54
C SER A 16 3.86 11.37 -2.54
N PRO A 17 3.23 12.34 -1.86
CA PRO A 17 3.60 13.76 -1.97
C PRO A 17 5.03 14.05 -1.53
N ASN A 18 5.58 13.23 -0.62
CA ASN A 18 6.94 13.40 -0.11
C ASN A 18 8.03 12.74 -1.00
N HIS A 19 7.65 11.99 -2.03
CA HIS A 19 8.57 11.19 -2.86
C HIS A 19 8.31 11.34 -4.36
N ILE A 20 7.66 12.40 -4.82
CA ILE A 20 7.28 12.63 -6.23
C ILE A 20 8.50 12.47 -7.16
N GLY A 21 9.64 13.07 -6.81
CA GLY A 21 10.86 12.99 -7.61
C GLY A 21 11.46 11.58 -7.65
N ASN A 22 11.44 10.87 -6.53
CA ASN A 22 11.93 9.49 -6.45
C ASN A 22 11.03 8.54 -7.24
N ASP A 23 9.73 8.67 -7.12
CA ASP A 23 8.75 7.86 -7.86
C ASP A 23 8.89 8.08 -9.37
N ALA A 24 9.05 9.34 -9.80
CA ALA A 24 9.28 9.68 -11.19
C ALA A 24 10.61 9.09 -11.72
N ALA A 25 11.68 9.15 -10.93
CA ALA A 25 12.97 8.58 -11.32
C ALA A 25 12.91 7.06 -11.44
N ILE A 26 12.30 6.36 -10.49
CA ILE A 26 12.12 4.91 -10.54
C ILE A 26 11.33 4.51 -11.78
N PHE A 27 10.20 5.17 -12.02
CA PHE A 27 9.36 4.90 -13.18
C PHE A 27 10.11 5.11 -14.50
N SER A 28 10.75 6.28 -14.67
CA SER A 28 11.45 6.64 -15.91
C SER A 28 12.64 5.72 -16.19
N LEU A 29 13.43 5.34 -15.17
CA LEU A 29 14.52 4.39 -15.32
C LEU A 29 14.01 3.01 -15.71
N THR A 30 12.90 2.56 -15.13
CA THR A 30 12.26 1.29 -15.50
C THR A 30 11.83 1.29 -16.97
N VAL A 31 11.17 2.36 -17.41
CA VAL A 31 10.78 2.54 -18.83
C VAL A 31 11.99 2.49 -19.75
N GLN A 32 13.05 3.23 -19.39
CA GLN A 32 14.27 3.26 -20.20
C GLN A 32 14.87 1.87 -20.33
N HIS A 33 15.07 1.17 -19.22
CA HIS A 33 15.65 -0.18 -19.26
C HIS A 33 14.79 -1.18 -20.04
N LEU A 34 13.48 -1.13 -19.96
CA LEU A 34 12.61 -1.97 -20.78
C LEU A 34 12.76 -1.66 -22.27
N ARG A 35 12.87 -0.37 -22.65
CA ARG A 35 13.14 0.05 -24.03
C ARG A 35 14.50 -0.41 -24.51
N ASP A 36 15.53 -0.33 -23.68
CA ASP A 36 16.90 -0.82 -23.98
C ASP A 36 16.92 -2.34 -24.19
N LEU A 37 16.04 -3.08 -23.51
CA LEU A 37 15.81 -4.52 -23.73
C LEU A 37 14.97 -4.85 -24.98
N GLY A 38 14.56 -3.83 -25.73
CA GLY A 38 13.83 -3.98 -26.99
C GLY A 38 12.31 -4.01 -26.85
N CYS A 39 11.75 -3.76 -25.67
CA CYS A 39 10.31 -3.62 -25.49
C CYS A 39 9.81 -2.27 -26.05
N GLU A 40 8.55 -2.24 -26.41
CA GLU A 40 7.80 -1.01 -26.59
C GLU A 40 7.07 -0.70 -25.29
N VAL A 41 7.17 0.54 -24.78
CA VAL A 41 6.54 0.93 -23.52
C VAL A 41 5.67 2.14 -23.73
N ASN A 42 4.36 1.97 -23.52
CA ASN A 42 3.37 3.03 -23.47
C ASN A 42 3.20 3.49 -22.02
N GLU A 43 3.26 4.79 -21.81
CA GLU A 43 3.25 5.38 -20.46
C GLU A 43 1.87 5.98 -20.17
N TYR A 44 1.32 5.63 -19.01
CA TYR A 44 0.01 6.06 -18.53
C TYR A 44 0.13 6.61 -17.11
N ILE A 45 -0.86 7.41 -16.73
CA ILE A 45 -1.06 7.81 -15.32
C ILE A 45 -2.08 6.88 -14.65
N GLU A 46 -2.12 6.86 -13.35
CA GLU A 46 -2.96 5.94 -12.57
C GLU A 46 -4.46 6.08 -12.89
N SER A 47 -4.94 7.30 -13.16
CA SER A 47 -6.34 7.55 -13.56
C SER A 47 -6.69 6.94 -14.93
N ASP A 48 -5.73 6.79 -15.84
CA ASP A 48 -5.97 6.19 -17.15
C ASP A 48 -6.37 4.72 -17.02
N LEU A 49 -5.91 4.03 -15.98
CA LEU A 49 -6.23 2.63 -15.73
C LEU A 49 -7.74 2.35 -15.66
N ILE A 50 -8.53 3.34 -15.27
CA ILE A 50 -9.98 3.19 -15.10
C ILE A 50 -10.75 3.39 -16.41
N ILE A 51 -10.25 4.27 -17.29
CA ILE A 51 -10.97 4.72 -18.48
C ILE A 51 -10.40 4.16 -19.79
N HIS A 52 -9.13 3.73 -19.78
CA HIS A 52 -8.44 3.25 -20.96
C HIS A 52 -8.68 1.76 -21.18
N GLN A 53 -8.80 1.33 -22.43
CA GLN A 53 -8.75 -0.07 -22.84
C GLN A 53 -7.34 -0.39 -23.30
N PHE A 54 -6.68 -1.30 -22.59
CA PHE A 54 -5.30 -1.69 -22.85
C PHE A 54 -5.24 -2.78 -23.92
N GLU A 55 -4.44 -2.55 -24.94
CA GLU A 55 -4.09 -3.59 -25.93
C GLU A 55 -2.88 -4.40 -25.47
N GLU A 56 -2.10 -3.84 -24.55
CA GLU A 56 -0.95 -4.48 -23.92
C GLU A 56 -1.42 -5.56 -22.96
N THR A 57 -0.81 -6.74 -23.03
CA THR A 57 -1.09 -7.87 -22.13
C THR A 57 -0.12 -7.93 -20.94
N ALA A 58 0.92 -7.08 -20.94
CA ALA A 58 1.87 -6.92 -19.87
C ALA A 58 1.83 -5.48 -19.32
N ILE A 59 1.74 -5.37 -18.00
CA ILE A 59 1.61 -4.10 -17.28
C ILE A 59 2.66 -4.07 -16.19
N PHE A 60 3.45 -3.00 -16.06
CA PHE A 60 4.13 -2.69 -14.81
C PHE A 60 3.54 -1.42 -14.22
N ASN A 61 3.47 -1.34 -12.89
CA ASN A 61 2.76 -0.26 -12.26
C ASN A 61 3.34 0.16 -10.90
N MET A 62 2.98 1.38 -10.49
CA MET A 62 3.28 1.95 -9.18
C MET A 62 2.01 2.46 -8.48
N VAL A 63 0.84 1.92 -8.81
CA VAL A 63 -0.46 2.42 -8.33
C VAL A 63 -0.64 2.28 -6.82
N ARG A 64 -1.53 3.11 -6.27
CA ARG A 64 -1.94 3.06 -4.85
C ARG A 64 -3.42 3.28 -4.62
N ASN A 65 -4.16 3.83 -5.58
CA ASN A 65 -5.59 4.02 -5.45
C ASN A 65 -6.32 2.67 -5.39
N TRP A 66 -7.25 2.50 -4.48
CA TRP A 66 -8.02 1.27 -4.33
C TRP A 66 -8.77 0.87 -5.60
N THR A 67 -9.37 1.83 -6.31
CA THR A 67 -10.05 1.56 -7.57
C THR A 67 -9.09 1.02 -8.62
N SER A 68 -7.88 1.60 -8.70
CA SER A 68 -6.81 1.14 -9.59
C SER A 68 -6.30 -0.25 -9.21
N ILE A 69 -6.14 -0.53 -7.91
CA ILE A 69 -5.73 -1.85 -7.39
C ILE A 69 -6.75 -2.91 -7.80
N HIS A 70 -8.04 -2.66 -7.58
CA HIS A 70 -9.11 -3.60 -7.98
C HIS A 70 -9.17 -3.79 -9.50
N LYS A 71 -8.89 -2.75 -10.28
CA LYS A 71 -8.81 -2.88 -11.73
C LYS A 71 -7.64 -3.77 -12.17
N LEU A 72 -6.47 -3.63 -11.53
CA LEU A 72 -5.33 -4.52 -11.78
C LEU A 72 -5.65 -5.98 -11.44
N GLN A 73 -6.32 -6.23 -10.32
CA GLN A 73 -6.78 -7.59 -9.94
C GLN A 73 -7.70 -8.18 -11.01
N GLN A 74 -8.68 -7.41 -11.50
CA GLN A 74 -9.56 -7.84 -12.59
C GLN A 74 -8.78 -8.16 -13.87
N MET A 75 -7.74 -7.39 -14.19
CA MET A 75 -6.90 -7.64 -15.35
C MET A 75 -6.06 -8.91 -15.17
N GLU A 76 -5.51 -9.14 -13.97
CA GLU A 76 -4.82 -10.39 -13.62
C GLU A 76 -5.74 -11.60 -13.79
N ASP A 77 -6.97 -11.51 -13.30
CA ASP A 77 -7.99 -12.56 -13.44
C ASP A 77 -8.37 -12.83 -14.92
N GLN A 78 -8.20 -11.84 -15.80
CA GLN A 78 -8.38 -11.94 -17.25
C GLN A 78 -7.13 -12.45 -17.99
N GLY A 79 -6.03 -12.71 -17.28
CA GLY A 79 -4.80 -13.27 -17.85
C GLY A 79 -3.73 -12.23 -18.23
N TYR A 80 -3.88 -10.96 -17.86
CA TYR A 80 -2.82 -9.97 -18.02
C TYR A 80 -1.65 -10.29 -17.10
N THR A 81 -0.44 -10.06 -17.58
CA THR A 81 0.76 -10.09 -16.72
C THR A 81 0.92 -8.75 -16.02
N VAL A 82 0.69 -8.69 -14.72
CA VAL A 82 0.75 -7.45 -13.93
C VAL A 82 1.90 -7.46 -12.93
N ILE A 83 2.80 -6.49 -13.04
CA ILE A 83 3.94 -6.24 -12.16
C ILE A 83 3.85 -4.77 -11.67
N ASN A 84 3.73 -4.44 -10.44
CA ASN A 84 3.43 -5.21 -9.25
C ASN A 84 1.98 -5.73 -9.27
N SER A 85 1.75 -6.95 -8.83
CA SER A 85 0.41 -7.54 -8.76
C SER A 85 -0.56 -6.70 -7.93
N GLY A 86 -1.79 -6.50 -8.39
CA GLY A 86 -2.84 -5.82 -7.63
C GLY A 86 -3.16 -6.53 -6.30
N TYR A 87 -3.15 -7.86 -6.31
CA TYR A 87 -3.26 -8.66 -5.08
C TYR A 87 -2.04 -8.48 -4.16
N GLY A 88 -0.84 -8.41 -4.75
CA GLY A 88 0.39 -8.14 -4.01
C GLY A 88 0.39 -6.76 -3.34
N ILE A 89 -0.05 -5.72 -4.06
CA ILE A 89 -0.16 -4.35 -3.52
C ILE A 89 -1.16 -4.32 -2.37
N GLU A 90 -2.32 -4.95 -2.51
CA GLU A 90 -3.33 -5.05 -1.46
C GLU A 90 -2.78 -5.77 -0.22
N ASN A 91 -2.08 -6.89 -0.41
CA ASN A 91 -1.45 -7.65 0.67
C ASN A 91 -0.31 -6.89 1.38
N CYS A 92 0.27 -5.88 0.72
CA CYS A 92 1.26 -4.99 1.33
C CYS A 92 0.63 -3.88 2.19
N THR A 93 -0.70 -3.72 2.25
CA THR A 93 -1.32 -2.83 3.25
C THR A 93 -0.97 -3.33 4.65
N ARG A 94 -0.79 -2.39 5.57
CA ARG A 94 -0.19 -2.73 6.88
C ARG A 94 -1.01 -3.75 7.66
N GLU A 95 -2.33 -3.56 7.70
CA GLU A 95 -3.22 -4.51 8.35
C GLU A 95 -3.17 -5.90 7.70
N LYS A 96 -3.36 -5.99 6.38
CA LYS A 96 -3.34 -7.27 5.66
C LYS A 96 -2.01 -7.98 5.81
N MET A 97 -0.90 -7.27 5.62
CA MET A 97 0.43 -7.82 5.80
C MET A 97 0.61 -8.38 7.21
N THR A 98 0.22 -7.63 8.25
CA THR A 98 0.30 -8.11 9.63
C THR A 98 -0.54 -9.36 9.84
N ARG A 99 -1.78 -9.39 9.35
CA ARG A 99 -2.64 -10.59 9.42
C ARG A 99 -2.02 -11.80 8.71
N LEU A 100 -1.44 -11.59 7.54
CA LEU A 100 -0.77 -12.66 6.79
C LEU A 100 0.45 -13.20 7.53
N LEU A 101 1.28 -12.33 8.12
CA LEU A 101 2.42 -12.73 8.93
C LEU A 101 1.98 -13.56 10.15
N MET A 102 0.95 -13.09 10.86
CA MET A 102 0.39 -13.79 12.03
C MET A 102 -0.19 -15.15 11.65
N SER A 103 -1.02 -15.22 10.61
CA SER A 103 -1.71 -16.45 10.19
C SER A 103 -0.78 -17.52 9.63
N ASN A 104 0.38 -17.13 9.10
CA ASN A 104 1.39 -18.04 8.57
C ASN A 104 2.56 -18.30 9.54
N ASN A 105 2.47 -17.83 10.78
CA ASN A 105 3.52 -17.96 11.80
C ASN A 105 4.89 -17.43 11.34
N ILE A 106 4.88 -16.38 10.50
CA ILE A 106 6.11 -15.71 10.08
C ILE A 106 6.59 -14.78 11.19
N SER A 107 7.87 -14.84 11.52
CA SER A 107 8.46 -13.98 12.56
C SER A 107 8.29 -12.50 12.23
N HIS A 108 7.69 -11.76 13.14
CA HIS A 108 7.44 -10.32 13.05
C HIS A 108 7.37 -9.73 14.47
N PRO A 109 7.48 -8.41 14.67
CA PRO A 109 7.30 -7.80 15.98
C PRO A 109 5.94 -8.14 16.58
N ALA A 110 5.85 -8.30 17.89
CA ALA A 110 4.58 -8.49 18.57
C ALA A 110 3.59 -7.39 18.15
N SER A 111 2.40 -7.79 17.70
CA SER A 111 1.49 -6.90 17.03
C SER A 111 0.04 -7.11 17.46
N LEU A 112 -0.71 -6.00 17.54
CA LEU A 112 -2.16 -6.00 17.64
C LEU A 112 -2.74 -5.26 16.44
N ILE A 113 -3.94 -5.67 16.03
CA ILE A 113 -4.75 -4.93 15.06
C ILE A 113 -5.99 -4.48 15.79
N LEU A 114 -6.15 -3.17 15.94
CA LEU A 114 -7.21 -2.55 16.73
C LEU A 114 -8.13 -1.71 15.86
N PRO A 115 -9.45 -1.72 16.10
CA PRO A 115 -10.35 -0.73 15.56
C PRO A 115 -10.01 0.66 16.13
N THR A 116 -10.21 1.71 15.36
CA THR A 116 -9.82 3.07 15.78
C THR A 116 -10.92 3.79 16.57
N ASP A 117 -12.14 3.28 16.53
CA ASP A 117 -13.32 3.81 17.20
C ASP A 117 -13.60 3.17 18.57
N GLU A 118 -12.75 2.24 19.01
CA GLU A 118 -12.84 1.58 20.30
C GLU A 118 -11.75 2.04 21.28
N ASP A 119 -11.97 1.83 22.58
CA ASP A 119 -10.96 2.11 23.60
C ASP A 119 -9.88 1.00 23.60
N PRO A 120 -8.60 1.32 23.32
CA PRO A 120 -7.55 0.33 23.19
C PRO A 120 -7.01 -0.18 24.54
N THR A 121 -7.36 0.46 25.66
CA THR A 121 -6.71 0.28 26.97
C THR A 121 -6.67 -1.17 27.38
N ALA A 122 -7.81 -1.86 27.41
CA ALA A 122 -7.87 -3.25 27.84
C ALA A 122 -7.09 -4.21 26.92
N ALA A 123 -7.07 -3.95 25.61
CA ALA A 123 -6.33 -4.75 24.65
C ALA A 123 -4.82 -4.58 24.81
N LEU A 124 -4.37 -3.34 25.01
CA LEU A 124 -2.95 -3.00 25.23
C LEU A 124 -2.44 -3.58 26.54
N GLU A 125 -3.19 -3.43 27.65
CA GLU A 125 -2.85 -4.00 28.95
C GLU A 125 -2.74 -5.54 28.91
N LYS A 126 -3.71 -6.19 28.28
CA LYS A 126 -3.71 -7.65 28.09
C LYS A 126 -2.49 -8.12 27.29
N ALA A 127 -2.04 -7.35 26.32
CA ALA A 127 -0.87 -7.66 25.52
C ALA A 127 0.46 -7.26 26.18
N GLY A 128 0.43 -6.48 27.26
CA GLY A 128 1.62 -5.93 27.93
C GLY A 128 2.25 -4.76 27.16
N PHE A 129 1.50 -4.10 26.28
CA PHE A 129 1.99 -2.99 25.46
C PHE A 129 1.80 -1.66 26.21
N TYR A 130 2.73 -1.34 27.08
CA TYR A 130 2.73 -0.07 27.83
C TYR A 130 3.27 1.10 27.00
N ASN A 131 4.21 0.81 26.10
CA ASN A 131 4.74 1.73 25.09
C ASN A 131 4.82 0.99 23.77
N CYS A 132 4.41 1.66 22.68
CA CYS A 132 4.28 0.99 21.40
C CYS A 132 4.24 1.97 20.24
N TRP A 133 4.40 1.44 19.04
CA TRP A 133 4.19 2.16 17.80
C TRP A 133 2.76 1.94 17.30
N ILE A 134 2.03 3.01 17.07
CA ILE A 134 0.72 2.99 16.43
C ILE A 134 0.88 3.43 14.99
N LYS A 135 0.35 2.63 14.08
CA LYS A 135 0.46 2.84 12.63
C LYS A 135 -0.91 2.67 11.99
N ARG A 136 -1.26 3.54 11.03
CA ARG A 136 -2.49 3.34 10.25
C ARG A 136 -2.51 1.96 9.59
N GLY A 137 -3.66 1.29 9.56
CA GLY A 137 -3.77 -0.08 9.07
C GLY A 137 -3.99 -0.18 7.57
N ASP A 138 -4.75 0.76 7.01
CA ASP A 138 -5.25 0.74 5.63
C ASP A 138 -4.18 0.98 4.56
N PHE A 139 -3.11 1.72 4.89
CA PHE A 139 -2.03 2.08 3.97
C PHE A 139 -0.68 2.24 4.67
N HIS A 140 0.36 2.48 3.87
CA HIS A 140 1.63 3.01 4.36
C HIS A 140 1.49 4.47 4.78
N ALA A 141 2.43 4.98 5.59
CA ALA A 141 2.43 6.35 6.03
C ALA A 141 2.46 7.32 4.83
N ILE A 142 1.49 8.22 4.78
CA ILE A 142 1.43 9.37 3.86
C ILE A 142 1.91 10.61 4.60
N HIS A 143 1.54 10.72 5.87
CA HIS A 143 1.89 11.79 6.77
C HIS A 143 2.73 11.27 7.95
N ARG A 144 3.46 12.17 8.61
CA ARG A 144 4.32 11.81 9.74
C ARG A 144 3.53 11.18 10.89
N GLU A 145 2.33 11.67 11.14
CA GLU A 145 1.41 11.20 12.18
C GLU A 145 0.78 9.83 11.91
N ASP A 146 0.94 9.28 10.70
CA ASP A 146 0.47 7.94 10.35
C ASP A 146 1.30 6.82 11.00
N VAL A 147 2.41 7.19 11.67
CA VAL A 147 3.26 6.33 12.48
C VAL A 147 3.67 7.11 13.72
N THR A 148 3.13 6.76 14.87
CA THR A 148 3.34 7.49 16.13
C THR A 148 3.77 6.54 17.23
N TYR A 149 4.84 6.90 17.94
CA TYR A 149 5.23 6.23 19.18
C TYR A 149 4.45 6.81 20.35
N VAL A 150 3.87 5.96 21.17
CA VAL A 150 3.12 6.32 22.37
C VAL A 150 3.74 5.65 23.60
N ARG A 151 3.59 6.28 24.76
CA ARG A 151 4.24 5.88 26.01
C ARG A 151 3.26 5.29 27.03
N ASN A 152 1.97 5.34 26.73
CA ASN A 152 0.92 4.85 27.61
C ASN A 152 -0.39 4.66 26.84
N PRO A 153 -1.37 3.91 27.38
CA PRO A 153 -2.67 3.67 26.74
C PRO A 153 -3.49 4.95 26.46
N GLU A 154 -3.35 6.01 27.26
CA GLU A 154 -4.09 7.25 27.05
C GLU A 154 -3.61 8.02 25.80
N GLU A 155 -2.29 8.05 25.57
CA GLU A 155 -1.74 8.55 24.30
C GLU A 155 -2.23 7.69 23.12
N ALA A 156 -2.24 6.38 23.27
CA ALA A 156 -2.74 5.46 22.24
C ALA A 156 -4.21 5.75 21.88
N LYS A 157 -5.06 5.91 22.89
CA LYS A 157 -6.48 6.26 22.71
C LYS A 157 -6.66 7.60 21.96
N THR A 158 -5.82 8.57 22.24
CA THR A 158 -5.84 9.87 21.55
C THR A 158 -5.50 9.69 20.05
N ILE A 159 -4.44 8.98 19.74
CA ILE A 159 -4.01 8.72 18.35
C ILE A 159 -5.06 7.91 17.57
N LEU A 160 -5.66 6.88 18.19
CA LEU A 160 -6.71 6.11 17.53
C LEU A 160 -7.95 6.95 17.21
N LYS A 161 -8.36 7.86 18.13
CA LYS A 161 -9.44 8.81 17.87
C LYS A 161 -9.12 9.75 16.69
N GLU A 162 -7.89 10.24 16.59
CA GLU A 162 -7.46 11.05 15.45
C GLU A 162 -7.53 10.25 14.14
N TYR A 163 -7.15 8.98 14.16
CA TYR A 163 -7.29 8.10 13.01
C TYR A 163 -8.77 7.90 12.63
N ALA A 164 -9.65 7.66 13.61
CA ALA A 164 -11.09 7.53 13.38
C ALA A 164 -11.70 8.78 12.74
N ILE A 165 -11.34 9.97 13.21
CA ILE A 165 -11.77 11.25 12.64
C ILE A 165 -11.33 11.40 11.18
N ARG A 166 -10.15 10.90 10.83
CA ARG A 166 -9.62 10.87 9.47
C ARG A 166 -10.21 9.73 8.60
N GLY A 167 -11.15 8.95 9.13
CA GLY A 167 -11.80 7.84 8.43
C GLY A 167 -10.96 6.57 8.34
N ILE A 168 -9.84 6.49 9.02
CA ILE A 168 -9.00 5.28 9.12
C ILE A 168 -9.68 4.33 10.09
N LYS A 169 -10.01 3.11 9.64
CA LYS A 169 -10.82 2.15 10.42
C LYS A 169 -10.02 1.29 11.37
N THR A 170 -8.77 1.02 11.04
CA THR A 170 -7.91 0.11 11.81
C THR A 170 -6.53 0.69 11.99
N ALA A 171 -5.90 0.32 13.08
CA ALA A 171 -4.50 0.59 13.36
C ALA A 171 -3.76 -0.72 13.64
N VAL A 172 -2.49 -0.77 13.25
CA VAL A 172 -1.55 -1.80 13.67
C VAL A 172 -0.67 -1.22 14.77
N VAL A 173 -0.66 -1.91 15.89
CA VAL A 173 0.14 -1.56 17.06
C VAL A 173 1.27 -2.57 17.19
N ASN A 174 2.50 -2.09 17.34
CA ASN A 174 3.69 -2.93 17.51
C ASN A 174 4.47 -2.50 18.75
N GLU A 175 5.04 -3.49 19.42
CA GLU A 175 6.02 -3.27 20.48
C GLU A 175 7.25 -2.50 19.99
#